data_252d31ef707f58b7ffa8dd0bf7d70c13
#
_entry.id   252d31ef707f58b7ffa8dd0bf7d70c13
#
_cell.length_a   1.000
_cell.length_b   1.000
_cell.length_c   1.000
_cell.angle_alpha   90.00
_cell.angle_beta   90.00
_cell.angle_gamma   90.00
#
_symmetry.space_group_name_H-M   'P 1'
#
loop_
_entity.id
_entity.type
_entity.pdbx_description
1 polymer ?
#
loop_
_entity_poly.entity_id
_entity_poly.type
_entity_poly.pdbx_seq_one_letter_code
_entity_poly.pdbx_strand_id
1 'polypeptide(L)'
;IPKLLFFFLAVLAGVWGAVQTGPMFEAAFFGGDFRLWTAGEGSGQPFLFLLLIPLSALAVFVGWTGVEAVAGYRVWLRHQSDVTAGAVEFVRWALLLVASMGLSWLLAGLLTSAGVDARGGFIDTYVQRNTLIAAFAISFALIPIVYTIAEDAMNTVPEHLRAGSLACGASKWQTARWIIVPTAGSGIFSAIMIGLGRAVGETMIVVMATGNTPVTDFNLFNGLRALSANINVELPEAVKDSTLYRTLFLCGLVLFALTFVINTAAEMVRQRFRKRAAQL
;
A
#
# COMPACT_ATOMS: atom_id res chain seq x y z
N ILE A 1 11.52 13.34 -25.62
CA ILE A 1 12.11 14.46 -24.85
C ILE A 1 11.01 15.31 -24.17
N PRO A 2 9.93 15.82 -24.81
CA PRO A 2 8.95 16.65 -24.14
C PRO A 2 8.18 15.95 -23.01
N LYS A 3 7.88 14.66 -23.17
CA LYS A 3 7.19 13.88 -22.12
C LYS A 3 8.06 13.68 -20.86
N LEU A 4 9.34 13.48 -21.03
CA LEU A 4 10.28 13.29 -19.93
C LEU A 4 10.50 14.61 -19.18
N LEU A 5 10.61 15.73 -19.91
CA LEU A 5 10.69 17.07 -19.33
C LEU A 5 9.43 17.42 -18.54
N PHE A 6 8.25 17.12 -19.10
CA PHE A 6 6.97 17.33 -18.42
C PHE A 6 6.88 16.50 -17.13
N PHE A 7 7.32 15.24 -17.16
CA PHE A 7 7.36 14.39 -15.97
C PHE A 7 8.27 14.98 -14.88
N PHE A 8 9.47 15.41 -15.23
CA PHE A 8 10.38 16.08 -14.28
C PHE A 8 9.79 17.35 -13.69
N LEU A 9 9.19 18.19 -14.50
CA LEU A 9 8.54 19.41 -14.04
C LEU A 9 7.35 19.11 -13.11
N ALA A 10 6.55 18.09 -13.43
CA ALA A 10 5.43 17.66 -12.58
C ALA A 10 5.93 17.12 -11.23
N VAL A 11 7.00 16.34 -11.20
CA VAL A 11 7.62 15.87 -9.96
C VAL A 11 8.15 17.03 -9.13
N LEU A 12 8.90 17.96 -9.74
CA LEU A 12 9.41 19.14 -9.04
C LEU A 12 8.29 20.03 -8.48
N ALA A 13 7.24 20.26 -9.27
CA ALA A 13 6.06 20.99 -8.82
C ALA A 13 5.33 20.28 -7.68
N GLY A 14 5.23 18.94 -7.73
CA GLY A 14 4.64 18.13 -6.66
C GLY A 14 5.45 18.20 -5.37
N VAL A 15 6.76 18.08 -5.45
CA VAL A 15 7.66 18.20 -4.28
C VAL A 15 7.58 19.62 -3.70
N TRP A 16 7.66 20.64 -4.54
CA TRP A 16 7.54 22.03 -4.10
C TRP A 16 6.18 22.29 -3.44
N GLY A 17 5.09 21.81 -4.05
CA GLY A 17 3.74 21.90 -3.48
C GLY A 17 3.65 21.21 -2.12
N ALA A 18 4.19 19.99 -1.97
CA ALA A 18 4.19 19.26 -0.72
C ALA A 18 4.97 20.00 0.40
N VAL A 19 6.12 20.60 0.08
CA VAL A 19 6.91 21.40 1.02
C VAL A 19 6.15 22.63 1.50
N GLN A 20 5.40 23.30 0.61
CA GLN A 20 4.62 24.49 0.97
C GLN A 20 3.33 24.14 1.75
N THR A 21 2.67 23.07 1.38
CA THR A 21 1.38 22.66 2.02
C THR A 21 1.59 21.84 3.28
N GLY A 22 2.72 21.14 3.45
CA GLY A 22 3.04 20.32 4.61
C GLY A 22 2.82 21.03 5.95
N PRO A 23 3.45 22.19 6.19
CA PRO A 23 3.28 22.94 7.44
C PRO A 23 1.83 23.40 7.69
N MET A 24 1.07 23.68 6.63
CA MET A 24 -0.35 24.04 6.74
C MET A 24 -1.19 22.85 7.19
N PHE A 25 -0.91 21.66 6.66
CA PHE A 25 -1.56 20.43 7.10
C PHE A 25 -1.16 20.07 8.53
N GLU A 26 0.12 20.22 8.90
CA GLU A 26 0.59 19.99 10.25
C GLU A 26 -0.10 20.91 11.26
N ALA A 27 -0.21 22.19 10.95
CA ALA A 27 -0.92 23.16 11.78
C ALA A 27 -2.42 22.85 11.90
N ALA A 28 -3.07 22.46 10.79
CA ALA A 28 -4.50 22.21 10.77
C ALA A 28 -4.92 20.90 11.47
N PHE A 29 -4.11 19.84 11.35
CA PHE A 29 -4.44 18.51 11.86
C PHE A 29 -3.76 18.18 13.18
N PHE A 30 -2.54 18.66 13.40
CA PHE A 30 -1.68 18.26 14.53
C PHE A 30 -1.32 19.43 15.46
N GLY A 31 -1.94 20.58 15.30
CA GLY A 31 -1.68 21.75 16.14
C GLY A 31 -0.31 22.41 15.94
N GLY A 32 0.38 22.11 14.83
CA GLY A 32 1.64 22.73 14.43
C GLY A 32 2.90 21.97 14.85
N ASP A 33 2.80 20.95 15.69
CA ASP A 33 3.92 20.07 16.03
C ASP A 33 3.46 18.61 16.18
N PHE A 34 3.77 17.82 15.17
CA PHE A 34 3.41 16.40 15.15
C PHE A 34 4.02 15.60 16.31
N ARG A 35 5.18 15.99 16.83
CA ARG A 35 5.83 15.29 17.95
C ARG A 35 5.09 15.52 19.26
N LEU A 36 4.71 16.77 19.54
CA LEU A 36 3.96 17.11 20.73
C LEU A 36 2.57 16.47 20.67
N TRP A 37 1.97 16.43 19.50
CA TRP A 37 0.70 15.76 19.28
C TRP A 37 0.79 14.24 19.55
N THR A 38 1.84 13.55 19.10
CA THR A 38 2.05 12.11 19.39
C THR A 38 2.33 11.85 20.86
N ALA A 39 2.95 12.79 21.57
CA ALA A 39 3.16 12.73 23.03
C ALA A 39 1.88 12.94 23.86
N GLY A 40 0.74 13.15 23.21
CA GLY A 40 -0.57 13.29 23.88
C GLY A 40 -1.09 14.71 23.95
N GLU A 41 -0.36 15.71 23.45
CA GLU A 41 -0.86 17.09 23.42
C GLU A 41 -1.91 17.28 22.31
N GLY A 42 -2.90 18.13 22.57
CA GLY A 42 -3.98 18.42 21.64
C GLY A 42 -5.01 17.27 21.49
N SER A 43 -5.78 17.29 20.41
CA SER A 43 -6.86 16.34 20.15
C SER A 43 -6.38 15.05 19.46
N GLY A 44 -6.85 13.89 19.91
CA GLY A 44 -6.64 12.58 19.24
C GLY A 44 -7.48 12.36 17.98
N GLN A 45 -8.38 13.28 17.66
CA GLN A 45 -9.30 13.20 16.53
C GLN A 45 -8.63 12.92 15.18
N PRO A 46 -7.50 13.55 14.80
CA PRO A 46 -6.85 13.28 13.52
C PRO A 46 -6.39 11.83 13.35
N PHE A 47 -5.98 11.18 14.43
CA PHE A 47 -5.58 9.78 14.38
C PHE A 47 -6.78 8.86 14.17
N LEU A 48 -7.84 9.06 14.94
CA LEU A 48 -9.10 8.34 14.76
C LEU A 48 -9.69 8.59 13.37
N PHE A 49 -9.58 9.81 12.84
CA PHE A 49 -9.97 10.13 11.48
C PHE A 49 -9.24 9.25 10.45
N LEU A 50 -7.92 9.16 10.51
CA LEU A 50 -7.14 8.34 9.59
C LEU A 50 -7.47 6.85 9.72
N LEU A 51 -7.63 6.36 10.94
CA LEU A 51 -7.95 4.96 11.24
C LEU A 51 -9.35 4.57 10.72
N LEU A 52 -10.30 5.49 10.75
CA LEU A 52 -11.68 5.25 10.34
C LEU A 52 -11.93 5.41 8.83
N ILE A 53 -10.99 5.98 8.06
CA ILE A 53 -11.14 6.16 6.60
C ILE A 53 -11.55 4.87 5.88
N PRO A 54 -10.90 3.70 6.08
CA PRO A 54 -11.30 2.49 5.37
C PRO A 54 -12.73 2.03 5.71
N LEU A 55 -13.13 2.16 6.98
CA LEU A 55 -14.46 1.77 7.44
C LEU A 55 -15.54 2.71 6.89
N SER A 56 -15.30 4.02 6.94
CA SER A 56 -16.22 5.03 6.41
C SER A 56 -16.34 4.92 4.89
N ALA A 57 -15.24 4.67 4.18
CA ALA A 57 -15.26 4.44 2.74
C ALA A 57 -16.09 3.21 2.38
N LEU A 58 -15.94 2.12 3.12
CA LEU A 58 -16.76 0.92 2.93
C LEU A 58 -18.24 1.21 3.19
N ALA A 59 -18.57 1.89 4.29
CA ALA A 59 -19.94 2.22 4.64
C ALA A 59 -20.62 3.12 3.58
N VAL A 60 -19.92 4.16 3.11
CA VAL A 60 -20.42 5.06 2.07
C VAL A 60 -20.57 4.33 0.74
N PHE A 61 -19.62 3.46 0.37
CA PHE A 61 -19.69 2.67 -0.85
C PHE A 61 -20.87 1.68 -0.82
N VAL A 62 -21.08 0.97 0.28
CA VAL A 62 -22.22 0.03 0.45
C VAL A 62 -23.54 0.80 0.44
N GLY A 63 -23.63 1.93 1.14
CA GLY A 63 -24.81 2.78 1.12
C GLY A 63 -25.15 3.27 -0.29
N TRP A 64 -24.16 3.68 -1.06
CA TRP A 64 -24.34 4.13 -2.44
C TRP A 64 -24.82 3.00 -3.36
N THR A 65 -24.29 1.78 -3.25
CA THR A 65 -24.76 0.65 -4.07
C THR A 65 -26.24 0.36 -3.84
N GLY A 66 -26.72 0.54 -2.61
CA GLY A 66 -28.16 0.49 -2.30
C GLY A 66 -28.98 1.56 -3.01
N VAL A 67 -28.48 2.81 -3.02
CA VAL A 67 -29.14 3.93 -3.72
C VAL A 67 -29.16 3.70 -5.24
N GLU A 68 -28.08 3.22 -5.83
CA GLU A 68 -28.03 2.90 -7.27
C GLU A 68 -29.05 1.83 -7.69
N ALA A 69 -29.26 0.84 -6.82
CA ALA A 69 -30.23 -0.22 -7.09
C ALA A 69 -31.67 0.29 -7.16
N VAL A 70 -32.01 1.30 -6.33
CA VAL A 70 -33.36 1.87 -6.25
C VAL A 70 -33.59 2.98 -7.28
N ALA A 71 -32.60 3.80 -7.55
CA ALA A 71 -32.74 5.04 -8.34
C ALA A 71 -32.70 4.85 -9.86
N GLY A 72 -32.53 3.64 -10.39
CA GLY A 72 -32.41 3.43 -11.84
C GLY A 72 -31.20 4.15 -12.47
N TYR A 73 -30.25 4.60 -11.67
CA TYR A 73 -29.08 5.39 -12.05
C TYR A 73 -28.30 4.77 -13.21
N ARG A 74 -28.12 3.44 -13.19
CA ARG A 74 -27.40 2.72 -14.24
C ARG A 74 -28.14 2.72 -15.58
N VAL A 75 -29.47 2.76 -15.56
CA VAL A 75 -30.30 2.82 -16.76
C VAL A 75 -30.20 4.22 -17.36
N TRP A 76 -30.29 5.26 -16.54
CA TRP A 76 -30.13 6.64 -16.97
C TRP A 76 -28.73 6.89 -17.57
N LEU A 77 -27.66 6.37 -16.95
CA LEU A 77 -26.28 6.55 -17.41
C LEU A 77 -26.04 5.96 -18.81
N ARG A 78 -26.72 4.87 -19.16
CA ARG A 78 -26.62 4.23 -20.48
C ARG A 78 -27.18 5.06 -21.62
N HIS A 79 -28.01 6.05 -21.33
CA HIS A 79 -28.60 6.95 -22.34
C HIS A 79 -27.78 8.22 -22.55
N GLN A 80 -26.68 8.40 -21.81
CA GLN A 80 -25.81 9.57 -21.93
C GLN A 80 -24.66 9.31 -22.91
N SER A 81 -24.09 10.41 -23.44
CA SER A 81 -22.85 10.30 -24.24
C SER A 81 -21.68 9.80 -23.37
N ASP A 82 -20.70 9.17 -24.00
CA ASP A 82 -19.54 8.60 -23.28
C ASP A 82 -18.79 9.64 -22.44
N VAL A 83 -18.71 10.89 -22.94
CA VAL A 83 -18.04 12.00 -22.22
C VAL A 83 -18.84 12.42 -20.99
N THR A 84 -20.18 12.56 -21.13
CA THR A 84 -21.02 12.93 -19.99
C THR A 84 -21.12 11.82 -18.96
N ALA A 85 -21.21 10.57 -19.41
CA ALA A 85 -21.17 9.42 -18.51
C ALA A 85 -19.85 9.34 -17.72
N GLY A 86 -18.71 9.57 -18.39
CA GLY A 86 -17.41 9.62 -17.73
C GLY A 86 -17.28 10.76 -16.72
N ALA A 87 -17.78 11.96 -17.07
CA ALA A 87 -17.76 13.10 -16.15
C ALA A 87 -18.63 12.87 -14.92
N VAL A 88 -19.83 12.32 -15.10
CA VAL A 88 -20.75 11.98 -14.00
C VAL A 88 -20.13 10.92 -13.08
N GLU A 89 -19.51 9.89 -13.65
CA GLU A 89 -18.80 8.87 -12.86
C GLU A 89 -17.62 9.47 -12.08
N PHE A 90 -16.84 10.38 -12.66
CA PHE A 90 -15.76 11.06 -11.97
C PHE A 90 -16.27 11.90 -10.80
N VAL A 91 -17.30 12.71 -11.02
CA VAL A 91 -17.95 13.52 -9.97
C VAL A 91 -18.51 12.62 -8.88
N ARG A 92 -19.13 11.51 -9.23
CA ARG A 92 -19.62 10.53 -8.27
C ARG A 92 -18.50 10.01 -7.37
N TRP A 93 -17.40 9.54 -7.94
CA TRP A 93 -16.27 9.03 -7.15
C TRP A 93 -15.66 10.12 -6.25
N ALA A 94 -15.56 11.34 -6.75
CA ALA A 94 -15.11 12.48 -5.95
C ALA A 94 -16.06 12.75 -4.76
N LEU A 95 -17.37 12.73 -4.98
CA LEU A 95 -18.36 12.90 -3.92
C LEU A 95 -18.32 11.77 -2.89
N LEU A 96 -18.18 10.51 -3.32
CA LEU A 96 -18.04 9.36 -2.40
C LEU A 96 -16.78 9.48 -1.55
N LEU A 97 -15.67 9.94 -2.13
CA LEU A 97 -14.43 10.18 -1.41
C LEU A 97 -14.61 11.29 -0.37
N VAL A 98 -15.17 12.44 -0.76
CA VAL A 98 -15.44 13.54 0.17
C VAL A 98 -16.42 13.12 1.28
N ALA A 99 -17.48 12.39 0.93
CA ALA A 99 -18.44 11.87 1.89
C ALA A 99 -17.80 10.89 2.88
N SER A 100 -16.91 10.01 2.41
CA SER A 100 -16.19 9.07 3.29
C SER A 100 -15.25 9.81 4.24
N MET A 101 -14.53 10.81 3.76
CA MET A 101 -13.67 11.65 4.60
C MET A 101 -14.50 12.45 5.63
N GLY A 102 -15.63 13.04 5.20
CA GLY A 102 -16.54 13.74 6.10
C GLY A 102 -17.13 12.84 7.18
N LEU A 103 -17.59 11.65 6.81
CA LEU A 103 -18.10 10.66 7.77
C LEU A 103 -17.02 10.21 8.76
N SER A 104 -15.81 9.95 8.26
CA SER A 104 -14.68 9.60 9.12
C SER A 104 -14.34 10.70 10.12
N TRP A 105 -14.34 11.96 9.68
CA TRP A 105 -14.08 13.10 10.54
C TRP A 105 -15.15 13.28 11.62
N LEU A 106 -16.42 13.12 11.26
CA LEU A 106 -17.55 13.21 12.21
C LEU A 106 -17.48 12.08 13.24
N LEU A 107 -17.26 10.84 12.80
CA LEU A 107 -17.12 9.70 13.71
C LEU A 107 -15.92 9.85 14.64
N ALA A 108 -14.78 10.32 14.12
CA ALA A 108 -13.61 10.61 14.93
C ALA A 108 -13.90 11.69 15.98
N GLY A 109 -14.60 12.76 15.62
CA GLY A 109 -15.01 13.80 16.55
C GLY A 109 -15.94 13.29 17.65
N LEU A 110 -16.92 12.45 17.29
CA LEU A 110 -17.83 11.83 18.26
C LEU A 110 -17.08 10.90 19.23
N LEU A 111 -16.17 10.07 18.74
CA LEU A 111 -15.37 9.18 19.58
C LEU A 111 -14.44 9.97 20.50
N THR A 112 -13.80 11.02 20.00
CA THR A 112 -12.93 11.87 20.81
C THR A 112 -13.73 12.61 21.89
N SER A 113 -14.95 13.10 21.58
CA SER A 113 -15.83 13.72 22.57
C SER A 113 -16.35 12.74 23.63
N ALA A 114 -16.43 11.46 23.29
CA ALA A 114 -16.73 10.37 24.23
C ALA A 114 -15.51 9.93 25.08
N GLY A 115 -14.35 10.60 24.94
CA GLY A 115 -13.13 10.29 25.68
C GLY A 115 -12.30 9.16 25.10
N VAL A 116 -12.58 8.72 23.87
CA VAL A 116 -11.77 7.69 23.19
C VAL A 116 -10.56 8.36 22.55
N ASP A 117 -9.39 8.09 23.07
CA ASP A 117 -8.10 8.48 22.47
C ASP A 117 -7.31 7.21 22.14
N ALA A 118 -7.04 6.99 20.84
CA ALA A 118 -6.33 5.81 20.39
C ALA A 118 -4.79 5.99 20.41
N ARG A 119 -4.29 7.17 20.72
CA ARG A 119 -2.86 7.47 20.74
C ARG A 119 -2.11 6.64 21.77
N GLY A 120 -2.63 6.47 22.96
CA GLY A 120 -1.99 5.67 24.02
C GLY A 120 -1.95 4.15 23.80
N GLY A 121 -2.67 3.63 22.77
CA GLY A 121 -2.70 2.20 22.46
C GLY A 121 -1.87 1.81 21.23
N PHE A 122 -1.88 2.66 20.19
CA PHE A 122 -1.22 2.40 18.90
C PHE A 122 -0.07 3.35 18.59
N ILE A 123 -0.05 4.53 19.23
CA ILE A 123 1.01 5.52 19.11
C ILE A 123 1.38 5.95 20.53
N ASP A 124 2.53 5.47 21.00
CA ASP A 124 3.06 5.85 22.29
C ASP A 124 4.18 6.90 22.15
N THR A 125 5.05 6.69 21.17
CA THR A 125 6.19 7.57 20.90
C THR A 125 6.38 7.77 19.40
N TYR A 126 6.86 8.94 19.00
CA TYR A 126 7.26 9.23 17.63
C TYR A 126 8.77 9.36 17.51
N VAL A 127 9.35 8.53 16.65
CA VAL A 127 10.76 8.62 16.27
C VAL A 127 10.85 9.03 14.80
N GLN A 128 11.75 9.95 14.46
CA GLN A 128 11.94 10.42 13.09
C GLN A 128 12.26 9.30 12.11
N ARG A 129 13.00 8.27 12.57
CA ARG A 129 13.31 7.06 11.81
C ARG A 129 12.36 5.97 12.26
N ASN A 130 11.33 5.73 11.47
CA ASN A 130 10.24 4.85 11.86
C ASN A 130 9.89 3.81 10.81
N THR A 131 9.15 2.81 11.24
CA THR A 131 8.71 1.68 10.41
C THR A 131 7.85 2.12 9.24
N LEU A 132 7.02 3.16 9.40
CA LEU A 132 6.14 3.66 8.34
C LEU A 132 6.92 4.26 7.18
N ILE A 133 7.95 5.06 7.48
CA ILE A 133 8.84 5.63 6.44
C ILE A 133 9.59 4.51 5.70
N ALA A 134 10.07 3.51 6.45
CA ALA A 134 10.73 2.35 5.85
C ALA A 134 9.78 1.57 4.93
N ALA A 135 8.54 1.32 5.36
CA ALA A 135 7.53 0.63 4.55
C ALA A 135 7.23 1.40 3.26
N PHE A 136 7.12 2.72 3.33
CA PHE A 136 6.94 3.58 2.17
C PHE A 136 8.13 3.49 1.19
N ALA A 137 9.34 3.64 1.69
CA ALA A 137 10.56 3.59 0.88
C ALA A 137 10.75 2.22 0.20
N ILE A 138 10.51 1.11 0.92
CA ILE A 138 10.56 -0.25 0.37
C ILE A 138 9.49 -0.43 -0.70
N SER A 139 8.27 0.07 -0.48
CA SER A 139 7.19 0.00 -1.46
C SER A 139 7.59 0.67 -2.78
N PHE A 140 8.16 1.87 -2.73
CA PHE A 140 8.66 2.55 -3.93
C PHE A 140 9.74 1.76 -4.67
N ALA A 141 10.63 1.10 -3.94
CA ALA A 141 11.68 0.27 -4.55
C ALA A 141 11.12 -1.02 -5.19
N LEU A 142 10.00 -1.55 -4.67
CA LEU A 142 9.41 -2.80 -5.14
C LEU A 142 8.41 -2.62 -6.28
N ILE A 143 7.70 -1.48 -6.34
CA ILE A 143 6.70 -1.20 -7.38
C ILE A 143 7.22 -1.48 -8.80
N PRO A 144 8.38 -0.96 -9.24
CA PRO A 144 8.86 -1.17 -10.60
C PRO A 144 9.09 -2.66 -10.91
N ILE A 145 9.60 -3.42 -9.95
CA ILE A 145 9.93 -4.84 -10.12
C ILE A 145 8.65 -5.67 -10.26
N VAL A 146 7.71 -5.46 -9.33
CA VAL A 146 6.42 -6.17 -9.35
C VAL A 146 5.64 -5.80 -10.60
N TYR A 147 5.64 -4.52 -10.98
CA TYR A 147 4.97 -4.02 -12.17
C TYR A 147 5.50 -4.70 -13.45
N THR A 148 6.82 -4.70 -13.65
CA THR A 148 7.44 -5.28 -14.86
C THR A 148 7.09 -6.76 -15.01
N ILE A 149 7.22 -7.55 -13.93
CA ILE A 149 6.93 -8.99 -13.97
C ILE A 149 5.43 -9.25 -14.17
N ALA A 150 4.57 -8.44 -13.55
CA ALA A 150 3.12 -8.55 -13.74
C ALA A 150 2.69 -8.14 -15.15
N GLU A 151 3.31 -7.12 -15.74
CA GLU A 151 3.08 -6.70 -17.13
C GLU A 151 3.49 -7.80 -18.11
N ASP A 152 4.67 -8.38 -17.94
CA ASP A 152 5.14 -9.50 -18.74
C ASP A 152 4.17 -10.70 -18.65
N ALA A 153 3.70 -11.02 -17.44
CA ALA A 153 2.72 -12.08 -17.24
C ALA A 153 1.39 -11.80 -17.97
N MET A 154 0.93 -10.56 -17.97
CA MET A 154 -0.26 -10.17 -18.72
C MET A 154 -0.02 -10.22 -20.24
N ASN A 155 1.15 -9.86 -20.71
CA ASN A 155 1.47 -9.86 -22.14
C ASN A 155 1.63 -11.28 -22.71
N THR A 156 1.97 -12.28 -21.90
CA THR A 156 2.04 -13.69 -22.31
C THR A 156 0.69 -14.35 -22.53
N VAL A 157 -0.43 -13.70 -22.18
CA VAL A 157 -1.77 -14.24 -22.44
C VAL A 157 -2.01 -14.38 -23.95
N PRO A 158 -2.42 -15.57 -24.44
CA PRO A 158 -2.59 -15.86 -25.85
C PRO A 158 -3.52 -14.88 -26.57
N GLU A 159 -3.12 -14.43 -27.76
CA GLU A 159 -3.84 -13.39 -28.51
C GLU A 159 -5.23 -13.85 -28.98
N HIS A 160 -5.40 -15.15 -29.22
CA HIS A 160 -6.73 -15.70 -29.60
C HIS A 160 -7.78 -15.53 -28.52
N LEU A 161 -7.41 -15.55 -27.22
CA LEU A 161 -8.34 -15.27 -26.13
C LEU A 161 -8.77 -13.79 -26.10
N ARG A 162 -7.81 -12.89 -26.39
CA ARG A 162 -8.06 -11.46 -26.48
C ARG A 162 -8.96 -11.14 -27.68
N ALA A 163 -8.61 -11.65 -28.84
CA ALA A 163 -9.35 -11.46 -30.08
C ALA A 163 -10.76 -12.05 -30.00
N GLY A 164 -10.89 -13.27 -29.46
CA GLY A 164 -12.18 -13.93 -29.26
C GLY A 164 -13.14 -13.13 -28.36
N SER A 165 -12.63 -12.59 -27.25
CA SER A 165 -13.41 -11.74 -26.35
C SER A 165 -13.89 -10.46 -27.05
N LEU A 166 -13.01 -9.78 -27.79
CA LEU A 166 -13.37 -8.58 -28.54
C LEU A 166 -14.36 -8.88 -29.66
N ALA A 167 -14.22 -10.02 -30.36
CA ALA A 167 -15.15 -10.47 -31.40
C ALA A 167 -16.57 -10.74 -30.85
N CYS A 168 -16.68 -11.18 -29.60
CA CYS A 168 -17.95 -11.31 -28.88
C CYS A 168 -18.55 -9.96 -28.42
N GLY A 169 -17.94 -8.82 -28.79
CA GLY A 169 -18.44 -7.50 -28.43
C GLY A 169 -18.04 -6.99 -27.06
N ALA A 170 -17.09 -7.66 -26.37
CA ALA A 170 -16.58 -7.17 -25.10
C ALA A 170 -15.73 -5.91 -25.28
N SER A 171 -15.83 -4.95 -24.39
CA SER A 171 -14.94 -3.78 -24.36
C SER A 171 -13.50 -4.20 -23.93
N LYS A 172 -12.51 -3.36 -24.26
CA LYS A 172 -11.11 -3.59 -23.86
C LYS A 172 -10.97 -3.80 -22.34
N TRP A 173 -11.73 -3.04 -21.55
CA TRP A 173 -11.73 -3.17 -20.08
C TRP A 173 -12.35 -4.48 -19.61
N GLN A 174 -13.45 -4.92 -20.23
CA GLN A 174 -14.07 -6.21 -19.92
C GLN A 174 -13.13 -7.36 -20.27
N THR A 175 -12.48 -7.31 -21.45
CA THR A 175 -11.46 -8.29 -21.85
C THR A 175 -10.29 -8.32 -20.87
N ALA A 176 -9.78 -7.15 -20.43
CA ALA A 176 -8.72 -7.08 -19.45
C ALA A 176 -9.12 -7.73 -18.12
N ARG A 177 -10.29 -7.36 -17.58
CA ARG A 177 -10.75 -7.79 -16.25
C ARG A 177 -11.18 -9.25 -16.20
N TRP A 178 -11.85 -9.75 -17.24
CA TRP A 178 -12.49 -11.06 -17.23
C TRP A 178 -11.67 -12.16 -17.93
N ILE A 179 -10.75 -11.78 -18.81
CA ILE A 179 -9.93 -12.73 -19.57
C ILE A 179 -8.44 -12.61 -19.18
N ILE A 180 -7.84 -11.41 -19.36
CA ILE A 180 -6.39 -11.25 -19.20
C ILE A 180 -5.97 -11.45 -17.75
N VAL A 181 -6.56 -10.72 -16.81
CA VAL A 181 -6.16 -10.77 -15.39
C VAL A 181 -6.35 -12.16 -14.79
N PRO A 182 -7.49 -12.87 -14.97
CA PRO A 182 -7.63 -14.22 -14.44
C PRO A 182 -6.66 -15.22 -15.07
N THR A 183 -6.42 -15.13 -16.38
CA THR A 183 -5.49 -16.01 -17.09
C THR A 183 -4.04 -15.76 -16.69
N ALA A 184 -3.64 -14.49 -16.52
CA ALA A 184 -2.31 -14.09 -16.03
C ALA A 184 -2.15 -14.24 -14.52
N GLY A 185 -3.18 -14.64 -13.79
CA GLY A 185 -3.23 -14.61 -12.32
C GLY A 185 -2.05 -15.34 -11.64
N SER A 186 -1.60 -16.46 -12.20
CA SER A 186 -0.42 -17.20 -11.68
C SER A 186 0.88 -16.41 -11.83
N GLY A 187 1.03 -15.65 -12.92
CA GLY A 187 2.19 -14.81 -13.17
C GLY A 187 2.18 -13.56 -12.30
N ILE A 188 1.01 -12.91 -12.15
CA ILE A 188 0.83 -11.75 -11.25
C ILE A 188 1.13 -12.16 -9.80
N PHE A 189 0.63 -13.32 -9.36
CA PHE A 189 0.96 -13.85 -8.04
C PHE A 189 2.46 -14.09 -7.87
N SER A 190 3.13 -14.64 -8.90
CA SER A 190 4.58 -14.81 -8.89
C SER A 190 5.33 -13.47 -8.73
N ALA A 191 4.87 -12.41 -9.41
CA ALA A 191 5.44 -11.08 -9.30
C ALA A 191 5.37 -10.55 -7.85
N ILE A 192 4.22 -10.71 -7.20
CA ILE A 192 4.02 -10.31 -5.80
C ILE A 192 4.97 -11.09 -4.87
N MET A 193 5.10 -12.40 -5.08
CA MET A 193 5.95 -13.24 -4.24
C MET A 193 7.44 -12.92 -4.40
N ILE A 194 7.89 -12.61 -5.61
CA ILE A 194 9.26 -12.14 -5.86
C ILE A 194 9.49 -10.80 -5.14
N GLY A 195 8.53 -9.88 -5.20
CA GLY A 195 8.56 -8.63 -4.46
C GLY A 195 8.66 -8.86 -2.95
N LEU A 196 7.83 -9.73 -2.38
CA LEU A 196 7.88 -10.08 -0.96
C LEU A 196 9.22 -10.69 -0.54
N GLY A 197 9.75 -11.65 -1.34
CA GLY A 197 11.06 -12.24 -1.05
C GLY A 197 12.17 -11.20 -1.02
N ARG A 198 12.11 -10.20 -1.92
CA ARG A 198 13.05 -9.08 -1.91
C ARG A 198 12.84 -8.14 -0.71
N ALA A 199 11.59 -7.84 -0.34
CA ALA A 199 11.28 -7.00 0.80
C ALA A 199 11.82 -7.56 2.13
N VAL A 200 11.70 -8.89 2.32
CA VAL A 200 12.22 -9.56 3.53
C VAL A 200 13.75 -9.50 3.62
N GLY A 201 14.43 -9.50 2.47
CA GLY A 201 15.88 -9.37 2.39
C GLY A 201 16.39 -7.93 2.35
N GLU A 202 15.50 -6.91 2.33
CA GLU A 202 15.93 -5.52 2.22
C GLU A 202 16.67 -5.06 3.47
N THR A 203 17.88 -4.58 3.28
CA THR A 203 18.81 -4.29 4.37
C THR A 203 19.04 -2.80 4.53
N MET A 204 19.46 -2.13 3.45
CA MET A 204 19.94 -0.77 3.51
C MET A 204 18.83 0.24 3.76
N ILE A 205 17.67 0.08 3.07
CA ILE A 205 16.52 0.96 3.28
C ILE A 205 16.02 0.83 4.71
N VAL A 206 15.97 -0.41 5.24
CA VAL A 206 15.53 -0.65 6.62
C VAL A 206 16.49 0.05 7.59
N VAL A 207 17.80 -0.20 7.52
CA VAL A 207 18.79 0.41 8.41
C VAL A 207 18.68 1.94 8.42
N MET A 208 18.61 2.55 7.23
CA MET A 208 18.60 4.02 7.10
C MET A 208 17.29 4.64 7.57
N ALA A 209 16.17 3.99 7.25
CA ALA A 209 14.84 4.53 7.54
C ALA A 209 14.35 4.25 8.97
N THR A 210 14.75 3.12 9.60
CA THR A 210 14.30 2.77 10.96
C THR A 210 15.34 3.03 12.05
N GLY A 211 16.58 3.33 11.67
CA GLY A 211 17.67 3.57 12.62
C GLY A 211 18.14 2.35 13.41
N ASN A 212 17.75 1.13 13.00
CA ASN A 212 18.13 -0.15 13.61
C ASN A 212 17.89 -0.20 15.15
N THR A 213 16.76 0.35 15.60
CA THR A 213 16.42 0.47 17.03
C THR A 213 15.81 -0.83 17.53
N PRO A 214 16.34 -1.49 18.61
CA PRO A 214 15.84 -2.75 19.11
C PRO A 214 14.59 -2.55 20.00
N VAL A 215 13.47 -2.13 19.40
CA VAL A 215 12.19 -1.94 20.08
C VAL A 215 11.23 -3.03 19.60
N THR A 216 10.46 -3.60 20.51
CA THR A 216 9.49 -4.68 20.25
C THR A 216 8.05 -4.23 20.43
N ASP A 217 7.74 -3.00 20.02
CA ASP A 217 6.40 -2.42 20.10
C ASP A 217 5.68 -2.51 18.77
N PHE A 218 4.35 -2.63 18.80
CA PHE A 218 3.50 -2.57 17.61
C PHE A 218 3.19 -1.14 17.13
N ASN A 219 4.02 -0.16 17.50
CA ASN A 219 3.87 1.21 17.08
C ASN A 219 4.58 1.44 15.74
N LEU A 220 3.82 1.84 14.71
CA LEU A 220 4.32 2.13 13.37
C LEU A 220 5.27 3.33 13.30
N PHE A 221 5.24 4.20 14.30
CA PHE A 221 6.09 5.39 14.42
C PHE A 221 7.36 5.15 15.21
N ASN A 222 7.58 3.93 15.68
CA ASN A 222 8.85 3.51 16.29
C ASN A 222 9.80 2.94 15.24
N GLY A 223 11.08 2.96 15.60
CA GLY A 223 12.11 2.27 14.86
C GLY A 223 11.94 0.75 14.95
N LEU A 224 12.57 0.05 14.05
CA LEU A 224 12.51 -1.42 14.00
C LEU A 224 13.91 -1.94 13.71
N ARG A 225 14.21 -3.12 14.23
CA ARG A 225 15.43 -3.86 13.97
C ARG A 225 15.10 -5.14 13.19
N ALA A 226 15.41 -5.17 11.90
CA ALA A 226 15.23 -6.37 11.08
C ALA A 226 16.47 -7.30 11.18
N LEU A 227 16.27 -8.60 10.99
CA LEU A 227 17.37 -9.57 11.03
C LEU A 227 18.45 -9.28 9.98
N SER A 228 18.03 -8.94 8.74
CA SER A 228 18.94 -8.57 7.64
C SER A 228 19.75 -7.30 7.96
N ALA A 229 19.08 -6.31 8.53
CA ALA A 229 19.68 -5.04 8.95
C ALA A 229 20.70 -5.25 10.08
N ASN A 230 20.35 -6.06 11.06
CA ASN A 230 21.23 -6.39 12.19
C ASN A 230 22.53 -7.08 11.73
N ILE A 231 22.42 -8.07 10.85
CA ILE A 231 23.60 -8.75 10.29
C ILE A 231 24.51 -7.75 9.59
N ASN A 232 23.93 -6.85 8.77
CA ASN A 232 24.73 -5.91 8.00
C ASN A 232 25.48 -4.88 8.87
N VAL A 233 24.89 -4.45 9.98
CA VAL A 233 25.46 -3.43 10.86
C VAL A 233 26.49 -4.04 11.81
N GLU A 234 26.17 -5.17 12.44
CA GLU A 234 26.98 -5.74 13.52
C GLU A 234 28.08 -6.69 13.04
N LEU A 235 27.91 -7.35 11.86
CA LEU A 235 28.87 -8.35 11.39
C LEU A 235 30.29 -7.78 11.13
N PRO A 236 30.46 -6.58 10.56
CA PRO A 236 31.77 -5.99 10.35
C PRO A 236 32.56 -5.72 11.63
N GLU A 237 31.86 -5.46 12.75
CA GLU A 237 32.46 -5.16 14.06
C GLU A 237 32.60 -6.39 14.95
N ALA A 238 31.99 -7.52 14.57
CA ALA A 238 32.00 -8.74 15.36
C ALA A 238 33.37 -9.45 15.33
N VAL A 239 33.98 -9.65 16.49
CA VAL A 239 35.21 -10.44 16.61
C VAL A 239 34.90 -11.88 16.24
N LYS A 240 35.76 -12.50 15.41
CA LYS A 240 35.63 -13.92 15.02
C LYS A 240 35.56 -14.82 16.27
N ASP A 241 34.69 -15.83 16.17
CA ASP A 241 34.43 -16.80 17.24
C ASP A 241 33.80 -16.25 18.54
N SER A 242 33.49 -14.96 18.59
CA SER A 242 32.72 -14.37 19.69
C SER A 242 31.29 -14.89 19.75
N THR A 243 30.61 -14.74 20.86
CA THR A 243 29.17 -15.04 21.00
C THR A 243 28.34 -14.21 20.06
N LEU A 244 28.69 -12.93 19.87
CA LEU A 244 28.03 -12.04 18.92
C LEU A 244 28.13 -12.58 17.48
N TYR A 245 29.34 -12.97 17.04
CA TYR A 245 29.56 -13.55 15.72
C TYR A 245 28.69 -14.79 15.48
N ARG A 246 28.63 -15.71 16.42
CA ARG A 246 27.81 -16.93 16.35
C ARG A 246 26.30 -16.59 16.30
N THR A 247 25.87 -15.61 17.09
CA THR A 247 24.48 -15.18 17.10
C THR A 247 24.07 -14.55 15.75
N LEU A 248 24.96 -13.79 15.10
CA LEU A 248 24.69 -13.21 13.78
C LEU A 248 24.57 -14.29 12.69
N PHE A 249 25.40 -15.36 12.76
CA PHE A 249 25.23 -16.53 11.89
C PHE A 249 23.88 -17.23 12.14
N LEU A 250 23.46 -17.36 13.39
CA LEU A 250 22.15 -17.91 13.71
C LEU A 250 21.03 -17.03 13.13
N CYS A 251 21.14 -15.70 13.23
CA CYS A 251 20.19 -14.77 12.58
C CYS A 251 20.14 -14.98 11.06
N GLY A 252 21.29 -15.20 10.42
CA GLY A 252 21.38 -15.54 8.99
C GLY A 252 20.66 -16.85 8.67
N LEU A 253 20.87 -17.89 9.48
CA LEU A 253 20.19 -19.17 9.32
C LEU A 253 18.67 -19.04 9.48
N VAL A 254 18.20 -18.28 10.47
CA VAL A 254 16.78 -18.01 10.69
C VAL A 254 16.17 -17.25 9.51
N LEU A 255 16.88 -16.23 9.01
CA LEU A 255 16.44 -15.47 7.84
C LEU A 255 16.35 -16.37 6.60
N PHE A 256 17.35 -17.25 6.39
CA PHE A 256 17.33 -18.22 5.30
C PHE A 256 16.16 -19.19 5.44
N ALA A 257 15.94 -19.76 6.61
CA ALA A 257 14.81 -20.67 6.86
C ALA A 257 13.47 -19.99 6.63
N LEU A 258 13.29 -18.75 7.09
CA LEU A 258 12.09 -17.96 6.90
C LEU A 258 11.81 -17.70 5.40
N THR A 259 12.82 -17.23 4.67
CA THR A 259 12.70 -16.97 3.23
C THR A 259 12.46 -18.23 2.43
N PHE A 260 13.08 -19.34 2.81
CA PHE A 260 12.87 -20.65 2.20
C PHE A 260 11.42 -21.13 2.37
N VAL A 261 10.87 -21.03 3.58
CA VAL A 261 9.47 -21.40 3.87
C VAL A 261 8.50 -20.52 3.07
N ILE A 262 8.70 -19.19 3.08
CA ILE A 262 7.86 -18.26 2.33
C ILE A 262 7.90 -18.57 0.83
N ASN A 263 9.08 -18.74 0.25
CA ASN A 263 9.24 -19.02 -1.17
C ASN A 263 8.66 -20.39 -1.56
N THR A 264 8.81 -21.40 -0.71
CA THR A 264 8.23 -22.73 -0.94
C THR A 264 6.70 -22.66 -0.87
N ALA A 265 6.13 -21.97 0.11
CA ALA A 265 4.69 -21.77 0.21
C ALA A 265 4.14 -21.00 -1.02
N ALA A 266 4.86 -19.98 -1.45
CA ALA A 266 4.53 -19.22 -2.65
C ALA A 266 4.52 -20.10 -3.91
N GLU A 267 5.53 -20.94 -4.09
CA GLU A 267 5.62 -21.84 -5.23
C GLU A 267 4.48 -22.89 -5.23
N MET A 268 4.12 -23.42 -4.07
CA MET A 268 2.97 -24.35 -3.95
C MET A 268 1.65 -23.67 -4.36
N VAL A 269 1.45 -22.42 -3.95
CA VAL A 269 0.26 -21.66 -4.33
C VAL A 269 0.27 -21.36 -5.84
N ARG A 270 1.42 -20.93 -6.39
CA ARG A 270 1.60 -20.67 -7.83
C ARG A 270 1.27 -21.90 -8.67
N GLN A 271 1.72 -23.07 -8.26
CA GLN A 271 1.46 -24.33 -8.98
C GLN A 271 -0.03 -24.69 -8.98
N ARG A 272 -0.75 -24.40 -7.87
CA ARG A 272 -2.21 -24.60 -7.82
C ARG A 272 -2.95 -23.69 -8.81
N PHE A 273 -2.57 -22.41 -8.89
CA PHE A 273 -3.15 -21.47 -9.85
C PHE A 273 -2.86 -21.89 -11.30
N ARG A 274 -1.65 -22.32 -11.60
CA ARG A 274 -1.28 -22.77 -12.95
C ARG A 274 -2.05 -24.00 -13.40
N LYS A 275 -2.29 -24.96 -12.49
CA LYS A 275 -3.09 -26.15 -12.82
C LYS A 275 -4.55 -25.79 -13.14
N ARG A 276 -5.13 -24.81 -12.45
CA ARG A 276 -6.49 -24.33 -12.74
C ARG A 276 -6.58 -23.58 -14.08
N ALA A 277 -5.58 -22.77 -14.41
CA ALA A 277 -5.54 -22.05 -15.67
C ALA A 277 -5.31 -22.97 -16.90
N ALA A 278 -4.69 -24.13 -16.72
CA ALA A 278 -4.50 -25.12 -17.78
C ALA A 278 -5.74 -25.99 -18.03
N GLN A 279 -6.78 -25.88 -17.22
CA GLN A 279 -8.07 -26.61 -17.37
C GLN A 279 -9.16 -25.75 -18.04
N LEU A 280 -8.88 -24.48 -18.31
CA LEU A 280 -9.69 -23.55 -19.08
C LEU A 280 -9.18 -23.44 -20.52
#